data_78f175af0388ab8a01b54a8cd52e9ce8
#
_entry.id   78f175af0388ab8a01b54a8cd52e9ce8
#
_cell.length_a   1.000
_cell.length_b   1.000
_cell.length_c   1.000
_cell.angle_alpha   90.00
_cell.angle_beta   90.00
_cell.angle_gamma   90.00
#
_symmetry.space_group_name_H-M   'P 1'
#
loop_
_entity.id
_entity.type
_entity.pdbx_description
1 polymer ?
#
loop_
_entity_poly.entity_id
_entity_poly.type
_entity_poly.pdbx_seq_one_letter_code
_entity_poly.pdbx_strand_id
1 'polypeptide(L)'
;MILFSPPKHSEDLYIPLETWEFLCHTLYLKKYPFLLGPKGCGKSSVAKELAEATGMDFFAFDMGQAFKPKKMFVGGLIIGDDGKTKAVRSEFFKAFTSSRPTLIFLDELTRIPMVAANFLMTILDRQQSYIYDEDSGTRYDKGEDVLFVAAGNVGFAYVSTQRLDTAFEDRFIKVRLDYLSPAEEADLILDRYPQVSKEAAGALTKVAEILRLAERRETLSVSLSTRQVLDAAAYLPLGYRLNEIIEKVILTNYLITGEETLARSLVQAL
;
A
#
# COMPACT_ATOMS: atom_id res chain seq x y z
N MET A 1 9.97 33.38 -3.55
CA MET A 1 9.63 31.95 -3.76
C MET A 1 9.40 31.35 -2.37
N ILE A 2 8.14 31.07 -2.02
CA ILE A 2 7.85 30.42 -0.74
C ILE A 2 8.29 28.97 -0.92
N LEU A 3 9.40 28.58 -0.25
CA LEU A 3 9.84 27.19 -0.20
C LEU A 3 8.81 26.43 0.65
N PHE A 4 8.11 25.47 0.03
CA PHE A 4 7.28 24.53 0.76
C PHE A 4 8.19 23.72 1.69
N SER A 5 7.90 23.75 2.99
CA SER A 5 8.59 22.90 3.97
C SER A 5 7.73 21.65 4.18
N PRO A 6 8.23 20.45 3.84
CA PRO A 6 7.49 19.23 4.09
C PRO A 6 7.14 19.08 5.58
N PRO A 7 5.91 18.64 5.91
CA PRO A 7 5.59 18.29 7.29
C PRO A 7 6.43 17.09 7.74
N LYS A 8 6.68 17.00 9.04
CA LYS A 8 7.31 15.81 9.62
C LYS A 8 6.31 14.65 9.63
N HIS A 9 6.79 13.44 9.37
CA HIS A 9 6.01 12.23 9.63
C HIS A 9 6.07 11.86 11.12
N SER A 10 5.20 10.96 11.55
CA SER A 10 5.22 10.41 12.91
C SER A 10 6.50 9.61 13.17
N GLU A 11 6.87 9.47 14.44
CA GLU A 11 8.00 8.64 14.86
C GLU A 11 7.77 7.14 14.59
N ASP A 12 6.50 6.74 14.47
CA ASP A 12 6.10 5.36 14.17
C ASP A 12 6.28 4.95 12.69
N LEU A 13 6.54 5.91 11.79
CA LEU A 13 6.77 5.64 10.38
C LEU A 13 8.27 5.61 10.05
N TYR A 14 8.76 4.43 9.71
CA TYR A 14 10.12 4.24 9.21
C TYR A 14 10.16 4.41 7.69
N ILE A 15 10.67 5.56 7.25
CA ILE A 15 10.87 5.91 5.82
C ILE A 15 12.09 6.83 5.70
N PRO A 16 12.96 6.67 4.69
CA PRO A 16 14.04 7.61 4.45
C PRO A 16 13.51 9.03 4.28
N LEU A 17 14.11 10.00 4.99
CA LEU A 17 13.67 11.39 4.99
C LEU A 17 13.56 11.97 3.57
N GLU A 18 14.55 11.68 2.72
CA GLU A 18 14.57 12.12 1.33
C GLU A 18 13.32 11.60 0.55
N THR A 19 12.95 10.34 0.77
CA THR A 19 11.76 9.75 0.16
C THR A 19 10.49 10.41 0.67
N TRP A 20 10.41 10.66 1.98
CA TRP A 20 9.27 11.36 2.58
C TRP A 20 9.10 12.77 2.03
N GLU A 21 10.17 13.55 2.02
CA GLU A 21 10.16 14.92 1.49
C GLU A 21 9.76 14.94 0.01
N PHE A 22 10.28 14.00 -0.78
CA PHE A 22 9.91 13.86 -2.19
C PHE A 22 8.42 13.57 -2.39
N LEU A 23 7.84 12.70 -1.56
CA LEU A 23 6.39 12.41 -1.59
C LEU A 23 5.56 13.63 -1.23
N CYS A 24 5.93 14.36 -0.18
CA CYS A 24 5.26 15.60 0.21
C CYS A 24 5.33 16.67 -0.90
N HIS A 25 6.50 16.85 -1.52
CA HIS A 25 6.66 17.75 -2.65
C HIS A 25 5.82 17.32 -3.87
N THR A 26 5.72 16.01 -4.10
CA THR A 26 4.89 15.47 -5.21
C THR A 26 3.41 15.83 -5.02
N LEU A 27 2.89 15.68 -3.80
CA LEU A 27 1.51 16.09 -3.47
C LEU A 27 1.33 17.62 -3.54
N TYR A 28 2.28 18.39 -3.03
CA TYR A 28 2.25 19.86 -3.11
C TYR A 28 2.16 20.35 -4.55
N LEU A 29 2.85 19.68 -5.48
CA LEU A 29 2.79 19.96 -6.92
C LEU A 29 1.51 19.42 -7.58
N LYS A 30 0.52 18.94 -6.79
CA LYS A 30 -0.72 18.31 -7.27
C LYS A 30 -0.45 17.17 -8.25
N LYS A 31 0.64 16.42 -8.05
CA LYS A 31 0.99 15.20 -8.80
C LYS A 31 0.67 13.98 -7.95
N TYR A 32 0.48 12.84 -8.61
CA TYR A 32 0.04 11.60 -7.95
C TYR A 32 1.20 10.63 -7.79
N PRO A 33 1.67 10.36 -6.55
CA PRO A 33 2.68 9.34 -6.30
C PRO A 33 2.14 7.93 -6.58
N PHE A 34 2.97 7.07 -7.16
CA PHE A 34 2.72 5.64 -7.27
C PHE A 34 3.78 4.88 -6.47
N LEU A 35 3.40 4.38 -5.31
CA LEU A 35 4.26 3.64 -4.41
C LEU A 35 4.45 2.21 -4.91
N LEU A 36 5.62 1.91 -5.42
CA LEU A 36 5.99 0.61 -5.98
C LEU A 36 6.95 -0.11 -5.03
N GLY A 37 6.62 -1.32 -4.63
CA GLY A 37 7.48 -2.09 -3.73
C GLY A 37 6.92 -3.45 -3.38
N PRO A 38 7.68 -4.28 -2.66
CA PRO A 38 7.24 -5.61 -2.28
C PRO A 38 6.02 -5.57 -1.34
N LYS A 39 5.34 -6.71 -1.20
CA LYS A 39 4.20 -6.82 -0.28
C LYS A 39 4.66 -6.60 1.17
N GLY A 40 3.90 -5.79 1.91
CA GLY A 40 4.15 -5.57 3.34
C GLY A 40 5.36 -4.71 3.67
N CYS A 41 5.86 -3.89 2.72
CA CYS A 41 6.91 -2.87 2.96
C CYS A 41 6.36 -1.51 3.43
N GLY A 42 5.10 -1.41 3.84
CA GLY A 42 4.55 -0.19 4.45
C GLY A 42 3.88 0.81 3.50
N LYS A 43 3.62 0.48 2.22
CA LYS A 43 2.99 1.40 1.25
C LYS A 43 1.71 2.07 1.76
N SER A 44 0.80 1.29 2.32
CA SER A 44 -0.48 1.80 2.85
C SER A 44 -0.28 2.66 4.10
N SER A 45 0.73 2.35 4.94
CA SER A 45 1.11 3.17 6.10
C SER A 45 1.65 4.52 5.65
N VAL A 46 2.53 4.54 4.64
CA VAL A 46 3.05 5.78 4.05
C VAL A 46 1.94 6.64 3.47
N ALA A 47 0.99 6.05 2.73
CA ALA A 47 -0.13 6.79 2.16
C ALA A 47 -1.05 7.40 3.24
N LYS A 48 -1.32 6.65 4.32
CA LYS A 48 -2.10 7.14 5.45
C LYS A 48 -1.39 8.28 6.17
N GLU A 49 -0.11 8.13 6.46
CA GLU A 49 0.71 9.15 7.11
C GLU A 49 0.80 10.43 6.27
N LEU A 50 0.90 10.32 4.94
CA LEU A 50 0.85 11.48 4.05
C LEU A 50 -0.44 12.27 4.21
N ALA A 51 -1.59 11.60 4.33
CA ALA A 51 -2.86 12.27 4.56
C ALA A 51 -2.91 12.94 5.94
N GLU A 52 -2.49 12.24 7.00
CA GLU A 52 -2.47 12.75 8.37
C GLU A 52 -1.54 13.97 8.50
N ALA A 53 -0.31 13.87 8.00
CA ALA A 53 0.68 14.94 8.06
C ALA A 53 0.28 16.18 7.23
N THR A 54 -0.49 16.00 6.16
CA THR A 54 -0.98 17.11 5.31
C THR A 54 -2.37 17.59 5.69
N GLY A 55 -3.00 16.99 6.72
CA GLY A 55 -4.34 17.39 7.19
C GLY A 55 -5.47 17.05 6.22
N MET A 56 -5.29 16.02 5.39
CA MET A 56 -6.28 15.57 4.39
C MET A 56 -7.14 14.44 4.94
N ASP A 57 -8.41 14.39 4.56
CA ASP A 57 -9.25 13.23 4.80
C ASP A 57 -8.72 12.04 3.97
N PHE A 58 -8.64 10.84 4.57
CA PHE A 58 -8.06 9.65 3.92
C PHE A 58 -9.13 8.64 3.55
N PHE A 59 -9.16 8.24 2.27
CA PHE A 59 -10.02 7.18 1.75
C PHE A 59 -9.19 6.17 0.97
N ALA A 60 -9.31 4.89 1.32
CA ALA A 60 -8.56 3.81 0.69
C ALA A 60 -9.49 2.86 -0.08
N PHE A 61 -9.10 2.51 -1.30
CA PHE A 61 -9.86 1.63 -2.19
C PHE A 61 -8.94 0.56 -2.79
N ASP A 62 -9.34 -0.71 -2.65
CA ASP A 62 -8.65 -1.84 -3.28
C ASP A 62 -9.05 -1.93 -4.76
N MET A 63 -8.12 -1.57 -5.64
CA MET A 63 -8.35 -1.57 -7.09
C MET A 63 -8.41 -2.99 -7.67
N GLY A 64 -7.84 -3.99 -7.01
CA GLY A 64 -7.99 -5.39 -7.41
C GLY A 64 -9.43 -5.90 -7.34
N GLN A 65 -10.31 -5.22 -6.60
CA GLN A 65 -11.74 -5.56 -6.48
C GLN A 65 -12.65 -4.73 -7.40
N ALA A 66 -12.12 -3.90 -8.28
CA ALA A 66 -12.88 -2.98 -9.13
C ALA A 66 -13.57 -3.67 -10.33
N PHE A 67 -14.18 -4.85 -10.14
CA PHE A 67 -14.86 -5.61 -11.20
C PHE A 67 -16.16 -4.95 -11.71
N LYS A 68 -16.75 -4.05 -10.94
CA LYS A 68 -17.95 -3.27 -11.30
C LYS A 68 -17.62 -1.77 -11.19
N PRO A 69 -16.92 -1.19 -12.16
CA PRO A 69 -16.39 0.18 -12.07
C PRO A 69 -17.48 1.21 -11.78
N LYS A 70 -18.62 1.15 -12.48
CA LYS A 70 -19.74 2.08 -12.25
C LYS A 70 -20.19 2.04 -10.78
N LYS A 71 -20.39 0.83 -10.21
CA LYS A 71 -20.80 0.69 -8.82
C LYS A 71 -19.74 1.23 -7.85
N MET A 72 -18.46 1.00 -8.15
CA MET A 72 -17.35 1.45 -7.31
C MET A 72 -17.14 2.95 -7.38
N PHE A 73 -17.09 3.53 -8.59
CA PHE A 73 -16.71 4.92 -8.80
C PHE A 73 -17.89 5.89 -8.77
N VAL A 74 -19.09 5.44 -9.12
CA VAL A 74 -20.30 6.30 -9.17
C VAL A 74 -21.26 5.94 -8.05
N GLY A 75 -21.61 4.68 -7.95
CA GLY A 75 -22.64 4.16 -7.05
C GLY A 75 -23.66 3.30 -7.80
N GLY A 76 -24.90 3.26 -7.30
CA GLY A 76 -25.95 2.45 -7.88
C GLY A 76 -27.34 2.94 -7.51
N LEU A 77 -28.34 2.25 -8.04
CA LEU A 77 -29.73 2.50 -7.71
C LEU A 77 -30.20 1.46 -6.69
N ILE A 78 -30.92 1.91 -5.68
CA ILE A 78 -31.59 1.05 -4.70
C ILE A 78 -33.09 1.34 -4.72
N ILE A 79 -33.91 0.34 -4.40
CA ILE A 79 -35.32 0.53 -4.15
C ILE A 79 -35.46 0.86 -2.65
N GLY A 80 -36.00 2.03 -2.34
CA GLY A 80 -36.26 2.45 -0.96
C GLY A 80 -37.49 1.73 -0.40
N ASP A 81 -37.70 1.84 0.92
CA ASP A 81 -38.85 1.25 1.62
C ASP A 81 -40.19 1.81 1.10
N ASP A 82 -40.15 2.98 0.46
CA ASP A 82 -41.27 3.62 -0.22
C ASP A 82 -41.55 3.08 -1.64
N GLY A 83 -40.83 2.01 -2.07
CA GLY A 83 -40.91 1.41 -3.40
C GLY A 83 -40.28 2.29 -4.50
N LYS A 84 -39.72 3.45 -4.19
CA LYS A 84 -39.10 4.34 -5.18
C LYS A 84 -37.60 4.05 -5.34
N THR A 85 -37.15 4.16 -6.58
CA THR A 85 -35.74 4.04 -6.88
C THR A 85 -34.97 5.29 -6.41
N LYS A 86 -33.93 5.08 -5.64
CA LYS A 86 -33.03 6.15 -5.14
C LYS A 86 -31.59 5.88 -5.60
N ALA A 87 -30.92 6.91 -6.08
CA ALA A 87 -29.48 6.84 -6.36
C ALA A 87 -28.68 6.89 -5.06
N VAL A 88 -27.79 5.91 -4.86
CA VAL A 88 -26.84 5.88 -3.74
C VAL A 88 -25.43 6.06 -4.30
N ARG A 89 -24.81 7.15 -3.92
CA ARG A 89 -23.43 7.46 -4.30
C ARG A 89 -22.44 6.59 -3.54
N SER A 90 -21.41 6.10 -4.24
CA SER A 90 -20.33 5.33 -3.63
C SER A 90 -19.48 6.20 -2.70
N GLU A 91 -18.72 5.56 -1.80
CA GLU A 91 -17.73 6.29 -0.99
C GLU A 91 -16.63 6.91 -1.87
N PHE A 92 -16.24 6.27 -2.95
CA PHE A 92 -15.31 6.84 -3.92
C PHE A 92 -15.87 8.13 -4.53
N PHE A 93 -17.12 8.11 -4.98
CA PHE A 93 -17.77 9.29 -5.54
C PHE A 93 -17.78 10.46 -4.55
N LYS A 94 -18.13 10.19 -3.29
CA LYS A 94 -18.16 11.20 -2.23
C LYS A 94 -16.76 11.79 -1.96
N ALA A 95 -15.74 10.93 -1.89
CA ALA A 95 -14.35 11.35 -1.73
C ALA A 95 -13.87 12.17 -2.94
N PHE A 96 -14.19 11.74 -4.16
CA PHE A 96 -13.81 12.39 -5.41
C PHE A 96 -14.41 13.79 -5.56
N THR A 97 -15.67 13.99 -5.15
CA THR A 97 -16.37 15.27 -5.23
C THR A 97 -16.30 16.08 -3.95
N SER A 98 -15.40 15.71 -3.02
CA SER A 98 -15.24 16.38 -1.74
C SER A 98 -14.83 17.85 -1.92
N SER A 99 -15.41 18.73 -1.12
CA SER A 99 -14.99 20.12 -0.97
C SER A 99 -13.89 20.31 0.10
N ARG A 100 -13.52 19.25 0.79
CA ARG A 100 -12.45 19.23 1.80
C ARG A 100 -11.17 18.64 1.20
N PRO A 101 -9.98 19.04 1.69
CA PRO A 101 -8.74 18.38 1.32
C PRO A 101 -8.85 16.86 1.54
N THR A 102 -8.68 16.09 0.48
CA THR A 102 -8.94 14.65 0.49
C THR A 102 -7.86 13.90 -0.26
N LEU A 103 -7.29 12.87 0.36
CA LEU A 103 -6.36 11.93 -0.26
C LEU A 103 -7.06 10.61 -0.53
N ILE A 104 -7.18 10.27 -1.81
CA ILE A 104 -7.73 9.00 -2.27
C ILE A 104 -6.57 8.04 -2.53
N PHE A 105 -6.50 6.96 -1.77
CA PHE A 105 -5.50 5.92 -1.90
C PHE A 105 -6.03 4.76 -2.75
N LEU A 106 -5.36 4.51 -3.88
CA LEU A 106 -5.66 3.44 -4.83
C LEU A 106 -4.72 2.26 -4.57
N ASP A 107 -5.11 1.36 -3.66
CA ASP A 107 -4.29 0.19 -3.32
C ASP A 107 -4.40 -0.91 -4.37
N GLU A 108 -3.38 -1.75 -4.46
CA GLU A 108 -3.28 -2.88 -5.42
C GLU A 108 -3.54 -2.46 -6.89
N LEU A 109 -3.10 -1.25 -7.28
CA LEU A 109 -3.39 -0.69 -8.60
C LEU A 109 -2.86 -1.57 -9.76
N THR A 110 -1.78 -2.31 -9.55
CA THR A 110 -1.24 -3.27 -10.53
C THR A 110 -2.16 -4.47 -10.80
N ARG A 111 -3.23 -4.64 -10.01
CA ARG A 111 -4.22 -5.71 -10.15
C ARG A 111 -5.57 -5.21 -10.65
N ILE A 112 -5.65 -3.95 -11.04
CA ILE A 112 -6.91 -3.34 -11.50
C ILE A 112 -7.45 -4.04 -12.75
N PRO A 113 -8.74 -4.41 -12.81
CA PRO A 113 -9.36 -4.90 -14.04
C PRO A 113 -9.30 -3.83 -15.15
N MET A 114 -9.04 -4.24 -16.39
CA MET A 114 -8.87 -3.30 -17.53
C MET A 114 -10.06 -2.34 -17.69
N VAL A 115 -11.29 -2.81 -17.47
CA VAL A 115 -12.49 -1.97 -17.55
C VAL A 115 -12.45 -0.84 -16.51
N ALA A 116 -11.97 -1.13 -15.31
CA ALA A 116 -11.82 -0.13 -14.25
C ALA A 116 -10.64 0.80 -14.52
N ALA A 117 -9.54 0.29 -15.08
CA ALA A 117 -8.40 1.12 -15.50
C ALA A 117 -8.84 2.17 -16.53
N ASN A 118 -9.64 1.78 -17.53
CA ASN A 118 -10.19 2.71 -18.53
C ASN A 118 -11.07 3.79 -17.88
N PHE A 119 -11.86 3.43 -16.87
CA PHE A 119 -12.67 4.39 -16.13
C PHE A 119 -11.79 5.39 -15.35
N LEU A 120 -10.72 4.91 -14.72
CA LEU A 120 -9.76 5.74 -13.99
C LEU A 120 -8.94 6.67 -14.91
N MET A 121 -8.80 6.37 -16.20
CA MET A 121 -8.10 7.25 -17.14
C MET A 121 -8.66 8.68 -17.13
N THR A 122 -9.98 8.83 -17.09
CA THR A 122 -10.66 10.12 -17.01
C THR A 122 -10.58 10.74 -15.62
N ILE A 123 -10.70 9.91 -14.57
CA ILE A 123 -10.64 10.35 -13.17
C ILE A 123 -9.26 10.90 -12.82
N LEU A 124 -8.19 10.29 -13.34
CA LEU A 124 -6.80 10.66 -13.07
C LEU A 124 -6.24 11.69 -14.06
N ASP A 125 -7.05 12.16 -15.00
CA ASP A 125 -6.62 13.22 -15.90
C ASP A 125 -6.33 14.51 -15.14
N ARG A 126 -5.18 15.12 -15.40
CA ARG A 126 -4.75 16.30 -14.63
C ARG A 126 -5.41 17.60 -15.08
N GLN A 127 -5.91 17.63 -16.31
CA GLN A 127 -6.52 18.82 -16.87
C GLN A 127 -8.04 18.79 -16.77
N GLN A 128 -8.64 17.61 -16.94
CA GLN A 128 -10.09 17.43 -16.99
C GLN A 128 -10.52 16.19 -16.21
N SER A 129 -10.25 16.18 -14.89
CA SER A 129 -10.64 15.07 -14.00
C SER A 129 -12.12 15.13 -13.69
N TYR A 130 -12.89 14.15 -14.15
CA TYR A 130 -14.33 14.07 -13.90
C TYR A 130 -14.86 12.63 -13.87
N ILE A 131 -16.03 12.47 -13.30
CA ILE A 131 -16.89 11.28 -13.41
C ILE A 131 -18.13 11.67 -14.21
N TYR A 132 -18.44 10.90 -15.25
CA TYR A 132 -19.71 11.01 -15.96
C TYR A 132 -20.66 9.93 -15.48
N ASP A 133 -21.81 10.36 -14.94
CA ASP A 133 -22.87 9.44 -14.52
C ASP A 133 -23.90 9.28 -15.65
N GLU A 134 -23.85 8.15 -16.32
CA GLU A 134 -24.71 7.83 -17.45
C GLU A 134 -26.20 7.76 -17.07
N ASP A 135 -26.52 7.38 -15.81
CA ASP A 135 -27.92 7.26 -15.36
C ASP A 135 -28.61 8.62 -15.22
N SER A 136 -27.87 9.62 -14.79
CA SER A 136 -28.37 11.00 -14.64
C SER A 136 -27.98 11.93 -15.78
N GLY A 137 -27.11 11.48 -16.70
CA GLY A 137 -26.55 12.31 -17.76
C GLY A 137 -25.69 13.47 -17.23
N THR A 138 -25.15 13.36 -16.03
CA THR A 138 -24.49 14.47 -15.33
C THR A 138 -22.99 14.21 -15.22
N ARG A 139 -22.20 15.26 -15.50
CA ARG A 139 -20.77 15.31 -15.24
C ARG A 139 -20.53 15.86 -13.84
N TYR A 140 -19.61 15.22 -13.11
CA TYR A 140 -19.15 15.63 -11.80
C TYR A 140 -17.64 15.83 -11.83
N ASP A 141 -17.20 17.03 -11.63
CA ASP A 141 -15.77 17.36 -11.62
C ASP A 141 -15.14 16.98 -10.27
N LYS A 142 -13.84 16.71 -10.31
CA LYS A 142 -13.02 16.42 -9.13
C LYS A 142 -13.00 17.62 -8.18
N GLY A 143 -13.11 17.36 -6.88
CA GLY A 143 -12.89 18.41 -5.86
C GLY A 143 -11.49 19.04 -6.03
N GLU A 144 -11.37 20.35 -5.81
CA GLU A 144 -10.14 21.10 -6.08
C GLU A 144 -8.91 20.56 -5.33
N ASP A 145 -9.12 20.20 -4.06
CA ASP A 145 -8.07 19.69 -3.17
C ASP A 145 -8.16 18.17 -2.97
N VAL A 146 -8.73 17.45 -3.94
CA VAL A 146 -8.69 15.98 -3.99
C VAL A 146 -7.44 15.54 -4.74
N LEU A 147 -6.60 14.75 -4.06
CA LEU A 147 -5.37 14.17 -4.61
C LEU A 147 -5.43 12.64 -4.55
N PHE A 148 -4.56 12.01 -5.35
CA PHE A 148 -4.46 10.57 -5.40
C PHE A 148 -3.06 10.10 -5.02
N VAL A 149 -2.99 8.98 -4.31
CA VAL A 149 -1.78 8.17 -4.13
C VAL A 149 -2.13 6.75 -4.56
N ALA A 150 -1.28 6.12 -5.32
CA ALA A 150 -1.47 4.73 -5.73
C ALA A 150 -0.42 3.83 -5.09
N ALA A 151 -0.74 2.54 -4.92
CA ALA A 151 0.22 1.52 -4.56
C ALA A 151 0.10 0.30 -5.46
N GLY A 152 1.24 -0.33 -5.71
CA GLY A 152 1.33 -1.56 -6.48
C GLY A 152 2.48 -2.44 -6.00
N ASN A 153 2.30 -3.75 -6.11
CA ASN A 153 3.34 -4.69 -5.81
C ASN A 153 4.21 -4.92 -7.04
N VAL A 154 5.52 -5.02 -6.84
CA VAL A 154 6.52 -5.35 -7.86
C VAL A 154 7.37 -6.51 -7.40
N GLY A 155 7.77 -7.39 -8.31
CA GLY A 155 8.59 -8.57 -8.03
C GLY A 155 8.18 -9.78 -8.87
N PHE A 156 9.06 -10.78 -8.97
CA PHE A 156 8.83 -11.99 -9.77
C PHE A 156 7.65 -12.84 -9.28
N ALA A 157 7.32 -12.77 -8.00
CA ALA A 157 6.22 -13.54 -7.39
C ALA A 157 4.82 -13.06 -7.78
N TYR A 158 4.69 -11.92 -8.48
CA TYR A 158 3.38 -11.34 -8.80
C TYR A 158 2.94 -11.67 -10.24
N VAL A 159 2.68 -12.95 -10.49
CA VAL A 159 2.24 -13.50 -11.79
C VAL A 159 0.89 -12.91 -12.26
N SER A 160 0.10 -12.33 -11.36
CA SER A 160 -1.22 -11.75 -11.66
C SER A 160 -1.22 -10.23 -11.85
N THR A 161 -0.06 -9.58 -11.88
CA THR A 161 0.01 -8.15 -12.18
C THR A 161 -0.13 -7.94 -13.68
N GLN A 162 -1.22 -7.32 -14.10
CA GLN A 162 -1.36 -6.90 -15.50
C GLN A 162 -0.37 -5.77 -15.77
N ARG A 163 0.23 -5.78 -16.96
CA ARG A 163 1.02 -4.66 -17.43
C ARG A 163 0.06 -3.51 -17.67
N LEU A 164 0.15 -2.49 -16.84
CA LEU A 164 -0.64 -1.27 -17.02
C LEU A 164 -0.27 -0.61 -18.35
N ASP A 165 -1.24 0.02 -19.01
CA ASP A 165 -0.99 0.83 -20.18
C ASP A 165 -0.01 1.95 -19.82
N THR A 166 0.95 2.22 -20.70
CA THR A 166 1.95 3.29 -20.51
C THR A 166 1.29 4.65 -20.32
N ALA A 167 0.22 4.94 -21.06
CA ALA A 167 -0.55 6.17 -20.89
C ALA A 167 -1.22 6.28 -19.50
N PHE A 168 -1.59 5.14 -18.90
CA PHE A 168 -2.10 5.11 -17.54
C PHE A 168 -0.98 5.35 -16.52
N GLU A 169 0.18 4.71 -16.73
CA GLU A 169 1.35 4.87 -15.86
C GLU A 169 1.91 6.30 -15.86
N ASP A 170 1.84 7.02 -16.99
CA ASP A 170 2.33 8.40 -17.13
C ASP A 170 1.57 9.42 -16.27
N ARG A 171 0.42 9.04 -15.72
CA ARG A 171 -0.34 9.89 -14.79
C ARG A 171 0.29 9.98 -13.41
N PHE A 172 1.23 9.08 -13.11
CA PHE A 172 1.83 8.95 -11.80
C PHE A 172 3.33 9.30 -11.78
N ILE A 173 3.79 9.73 -10.63
CA ILE A 173 5.21 9.80 -10.31
C ILE A 173 5.57 8.52 -9.53
N LYS A 174 6.35 7.64 -10.16
CA LYS A 174 6.72 6.36 -9.56
C LYS A 174 7.75 6.57 -8.45
N VAL A 175 7.46 6.03 -7.27
CA VAL A 175 8.35 6.06 -6.10
C VAL A 175 8.55 4.64 -5.61
N ARG A 176 9.80 4.20 -5.59
CA ARG A 176 10.14 2.88 -5.10
C ARG A 176 10.24 2.89 -3.58
N LEU A 177 9.56 1.95 -2.95
CA LEU A 177 9.74 1.58 -1.55
C LEU A 177 10.30 0.17 -1.47
N ASP A 178 11.16 -0.08 -0.48
CA ASP A 178 11.71 -1.40 -0.22
C ASP A 178 11.43 -1.79 1.23
N TYR A 179 11.86 -2.98 1.64
CA TYR A 179 11.89 -3.36 3.04
C TYR A 179 12.86 -2.48 3.81
N LEU A 180 12.58 -2.30 5.09
CA LEU A 180 13.50 -1.65 6.03
C LEU A 180 14.84 -2.40 6.08
N SER A 181 15.91 -1.68 6.40
CA SER A 181 17.17 -2.32 6.76
C SER A 181 16.98 -3.16 8.04
N PRO A 182 17.80 -4.18 8.27
CA PRO A 182 17.69 -4.99 9.49
C PRO A 182 17.74 -4.18 10.78
N ALA A 183 18.49 -3.06 10.80
CA ALA A 183 18.58 -2.18 11.95
C ALA A 183 17.28 -1.41 12.19
N GLU A 184 16.73 -0.76 11.15
CA GLU A 184 15.45 -0.03 11.22
C GLU A 184 14.29 -0.98 11.56
N GLU A 185 14.30 -2.20 11.04
CA GLU A 185 13.27 -3.19 11.33
C GLU A 185 13.38 -3.72 12.77
N ALA A 186 14.60 -3.82 13.32
CA ALA A 186 14.81 -4.15 14.73
C ALA A 186 14.32 -3.01 15.64
N ASP A 187 14.61 -1.76 15.29
CA ASP A 187 14.10 -0.60 16.03
C ASP A 187 12.57 -0.57 16.01
N LEU A 188 11.94 -0.79 14.85
CA LEU A 188 10.48 -0.91 14.72
C LEU A 188 9.89 -2.03 15.60
N ILE A 189 10.58 -3.18 15.74
CA ILE A 189 10.17 -4.26 16.63
C ILE A 189 10.22 -3.79 18.08
N LEU A 190 11.30 -3.13 18.49
CA LEU A 190 11.50 -2.67 19.86
C LEU A 190 10.52 -1.56 20.25
N ASP A 191 10.20 -0.65 19.35
CA ASP A 191 9.20 0.41 19.56
C ASP A 191 7.81 -0.20 19.75
N ARG A 192 7.44 -1.18 18.93
CA ARG A 192 6.13 -1.84 19.01
C ARG A 192 6.01 -2.82 20.17
N TYR A 193 7.11 -3.46 20.52
CA TYR A 193 7.18 -4.50 21.58
C TYR A 193 8.34 -4.23 22.53
N PRO A 194 8.23 -3.25 23.44
CA PRO A 194 9.33 -2.85 24.35
C PRO A 194 9.85 -3.95 25.25
N GLN A 195 9.11 -5.06 25.40
CA GLN A 195 9.52 -6.23 26.19
C GLN A 195 10.46 -7.18 25.43
N VAL A 196 10.59 -7.00 24.11
CA VAL A 196 11.48 -7.83 23.30
C VAL A 196 12.93 -7.39 23.49
N SER A 197 13.84 -8.35 23.64
CA SER A 197 15.26 -8.02 23.77
C SER A 197 15.86 -7.60 22.41
N LYS A 198 16.90 -6.76 22.45
CA LYS A 198 17.61 -6.33 21.24
C LYS A 198 18.19 -7.50 20.47
N GLU A 199 18.67 -8.52 21.18
CA GLU A 199 19.21 -9.75 20.59
C GLU A 199 18.13 -10.52 19.81
N ALA A 200 16.93 -10.65 20.38
CA ALA A 200 15.82 -11.35 19.73
C ALA A 200 15.30 -10.57 18.50
N ALA A 201 15.16 -9.25 18.61
CA ALA A 201 14.81 -8.39 17.49
C ALA A 201 15.84 -8.49 16.35
N GLY A 202 17.12 -8.36 16.68
CA GLY A 202 18.23 -8.49 15.71
C GLY A 202 18.30 -9.87 15.05
N ALA A 203 18.00 -10.95 15.79
CA ALA A 203 17.99 -12.28 15.21
C ALA A 203 16.81 -12.47 14.23
N LEU A 204 15.59 -11.97 14.56
CA LEU A 204 14.45 -12.02 13.65
C LEU A 204 14.70 -11.25 12.36
N THR A 205 15.26 -10.05 12.44
CA THR A 205 15.54 -9.23 11.26
C THR A 205 16.65 -9.82 10.39
N LYS A 206 17.62 -10.50 11.00
CA LYS A 206 18.67 -11.25 10.29
C LYS A 206 18.11 -12.44 9.51
N VAL A 207 17.18 -13.18 10.09
CA VAL A 207 16.42 -14.24 9.42
C VAL A 207 15.66 -13.66 8.24
N ALA A 208 14.98 -12.53 8.42
CA ALA A 208 14.24 -11.86 7.36
C ALA A 208 15.17 -11.43 6.20
N GLU A 209 16.32 -10.85 6.51
CA GLU A 209 17.30 -10.43 5.52
C GLU A 209 17.77 -11.58 4.63
N ILE A 210 18.10 -12.73 5.24
CA ILE A 210 18.56 -13.92 4.48
C ILE A 210 17.46 -14.45 3.56
N LEU A 211 16.23 -14.56 4.05
CA LEU A 211 15.11 -15.05 3.26
C LEU A 211 14.75 -14.09 2.11
N ARG A 212 14.85 -12.77 2.34
CA ARG A 212 14.70 -11.73 1.30
C ARG A 212 15.81 -11.77 0.27
N LEU A 213 17.05 -12.01 0.70
CA LEU A 213 18.19 -12.20 -0.20
C LEU A 213 18.02 -13.43 -1.07
N ALA A 214 17.52 -14.53 -0.51
CA ALA A 214 17.24 -15.75 -1.26
C ALA A 214 16.14 -15.54 -2.30
N GLU A 215 15.10 -14.79 -1.98
CA GLU A 215 14.06 -14.41 -2.96
C GLU A 215 14.62 -13.52 -4.08
N ARG A 216 15.41 -12.50 -3.73
CA ARG A 216 16.06 -11.63 -4.73
C ARG A 216 17.01 -12.41 -5.68
N ARG A 217 17.56 -13.53 -5.23
CA ARG A 217 18.41 -14.44 -6.03
C ARG A 217 17.61 -15.55 -6.73
N GLU A 218 16.29 -15.46 -6.69
CA GLU A 218 15.38 -16.46 -7.26
C GLU A 218 15.56 -17.89 -6.67
N THR A 219 16.16 -17.99 -5.48
CA THR A 219 16.33 -19.24 -4.74
C THR A 219 15.03 -19.60 -3.99
N LEU A 220 14.29 -18.61 -3.55
CA LEU A 220 12.94 -18.72 -2.99
C LEU A 220 11.95 -17.93 -3.85
N SER A 221 10.73 -18.42 -3.97
CA SER A 221 9.68 -17.78 -4.78
C SER A 221 8.93 -16.68 -4.04
N VAL A 222 8.99 -16.67 -2.70
CA VAL A 222 8.31 -15.68 -1.86
C VAL A 222 9.28 -15.05 -0.87
N SER A 223 9.05 -13.76 -0.60
CA SER A 223 9.82 -12.99 0.36
C SER A 223 9.12 -12.92 1.72
N LEU A 224 9.89 -12.77 2.80
CA LEU A 224 9.36 -12.51 4.13
C LEU A 224 9.11 -11.00 4.29
N SER A 225 7.85 -10.59 4.45
CA SER A 225 7.48 -9.18 4.60
C SER A 225 7.74 -8.67 6.01
N THR A 226 7.95 -7.33 6.16
CA THR A 226 8.05 -6.68 7.47
C THR A 226 6.83 -6.96 8.35
N ARG A 227 5.62 -7.04 7.77
CA ARG A 227 4.41 -7.43 8.50
C ARG A 227 4.57 -8.81 9.15
N GLN A 228 5.06 -9.81 8.40
CA GLN A 228 5.26 -11.17 8.93
C GLN A 228 6.36 -11.22 10.00
N VAL A 229 7.40 -10.38 9.88
CA VAL A 229 8.43 -10.23 10.93
C VAL A 229 7.82 -9.65 12.21
N LEU A 230 6.98 -8.63 12.10
CA LEU A 230 6.26 -8.06 13.24
C LEU A 230 5.27 -9.04 13.86
N ASP A 231 4.55 -9.81 13.02
CA ASP A 231 3.65 -10.87 13.50
C ASP A 231 4.44 -11.93 14.28
N ALA A 232 5.63 -12.30 13.82
CA ALA A 232 6.52 -13.21 14.54
C ALA A 232 7.01 -12.61 15.87
N ALA A 233 7.43 -11.34 15.87
CA ALA A 233 7.90 -10.64 17.05
C ALA A 233 6.83 -10.54 18.16
N ALA A 234 5.55 -10.46 17.79
CA ALA A 234 4.42 -10.36 18.72
C ALA A 234 4.30 -11.57 19.69
N TYR A 235 4.90 -12.71 19.34
CA TYR A 235 4.88 -13.91 20.21
C TYR A 235 5.97 -13.89 21.28
N LEU A 236 7.04 -13.11 21.12
CA LEU A 236 8.16 -13.05 22.08
C LEU A 236 7.71 -12.60 23.49
N PRO A 237 6.90 -11.52 23.65
CA PRO A 237 6.38 -11.11 24.95
C PRO A 237 5.47 -12.15 25.64
N LEU A 238 4.94 -13.11 24.86
CA LEU A 238 4.10 -14.20 25.37
C LEU A 238 4.92 -15.37 25.91
N GLY A 239 6.26 -15.30 25.86
CA GLY A 239 7.18 -16.31 26.40
C GLY A 239 7.57 -17.41 25.43
N TYR A 240 7.21 -17.30 24.13
CA TYR A 240 7.69 -18.23 23.11
C TYR A 240 9.18 -18.04 22.83
N ARG A 241 9.89 -19.14 22.64
CA ARG A 241 11.31 -19.10 22.29
C ARG A 241 11.48 -18.70 20.81
N LEU A 242 12.56 -17.99 20.52
CA LEU A 242 12.86 -17.52 19.16
C LEU A 242 12.81 -18.65 18.12
N ASN A 243 13.43 -19.79 18.40
CA ASN A 243 13.42 -20.95 17.50
C ASN A 243 12.00 -21.50 17.23
N GLU A 244 11.12 -21.50 18.25
CA GLU A 244 9.74 -21.92 18.08
C GLU A 244 8.96 -20.97 17.15
N ILE A 245 9.23 -19.66 17.26
CA ILE A 245 8.62 -18.64 16.44
C ILE A 245 9.11 -18.76 14.99
N ILE A 246 10.40 -18.93 14.79
CA ILE A 246 10.98 -19.16 13.46
C ILE A 246 10.30 -20.36 12.79
N GLU A 247 10.21 -21.49 13.49
CA GLU A 247 9.59 -22.69 12.99
C GLU A 247 8.10 -22.55 12.71
N LYS A 248 7.34 -22.01 13.65
CA LYS A 248 5.88 -22.00 13.59
C LYS A 248 5.28 -20.81 12.84
N VAL A 249 5.99 -19.68 12.76
CA VAL A 249 5.46 -18.44 12.17
C VAL A 249 6.20 -18.06 10.89
N ILE A 250 7.52 -18.15 10.86
CA ILE A 250 8.31 -17.73 9.70
C ILE A 250 8.36 -18.83 8.63
N LEU A 251 8.84 -20.01 8.98
CA LEU A 251 9.06 -21.10 7.99
C LEU A 251 7.76 -21.65 7.41
N THR A 252 6.66 -21.60 8.15
CA THR A 252 5.33 -21.98 7.65
C THR A 252 4.84 -21.15 6.46
N ASN A 253 5.37 -19.95 6.24
CA ASN A 253 5.06 -19.15 5.05
C ASN A 253 5.54 -19.79 3.75
N TYR A 254 6.47 -20.75 3.82
CA TYR A 254 7.06 -21.47 2.68
C TYR A 254 6.44 -22.85 2.44
N LEU A 255 5.46 -23.26 3.26
CA LEU A 255 4.76 -24.56 3.11
C LEU A 255 4.01 -24.65 1.78
N ILE A 256 3.27 -23.60 1.42
CA ILE A 256 2.43 -23.58 0.21
C ILE A 256 3.27 -23.67 -1.06
N THR A 257 4.46 -23.08 -1.06
CA THR A 257 5.38 -23.13 -2.21
C THR A 257 6.23 -24.39 -2.22
N GLY A 258 6.19 -25.20 -1.17
CA GLY A 258 7.04 -26.39 -1.02
C GLY A 258 8.50 -26.09 -0.71
N GLU A 259 8.82 -24.86 -0.34
CA GLU A 259 10.19 -24.35 -0.13
C GLU A 259 10.61 -24.34 1.34
N GLU A 260 9.80 -24.88 2.25
CA GLU A 260 10.06 -24.86 3.70
C GLU A 260 11.42 -25.45 4.07
N THR A 261 11.76 -26.62 3.50
CA THR A 261 13.05 -27.29 3.78
C THR A 261 14.24 -26.43 3.35
N LEU A 262 14.12 -25.77 2.20
CA LEU A 262 15.15 -24.87 1.69
C LEU A 262 15.27 -23.61 2.56
N ALA A 263 14.15 -22.98 2.89
CA ALA A 263 14.12 -21.82 3.80
C ALA A 263 14.74 -22.18 5.16
N ARG A 264 14.42 -23.36 5.71
CA ARG A 264 14.98 -23.89 6.96
C ARG A 264 16.50 -24.03 6.87
N SER A 265 17.02 -24.60 5.80
CA SER A 265 18.47 -24.79 5.62
C SER A 265 19.21 -23.44 5.54
N LEU A 266 18.61 -22.43 4.92
CA LEU A 266 19.17 -21.07 4.85
C LEU A 266 19.23 -20.41 6.23
N VAL A 267 18.20 -20.58 7.05
CA VAL A 267 18.14 -20.04 8.42
C VAL A 267 19.09 -20.77 9.37
N GLN A 268 19.28 -22.08 9.21
CA GLN A 268 20.20 -22.87 10.05
C GLN A 268 21.68 -22.60 9.74
N ALA A 269 21.98 -21.99 8.62
CA ALA A 269 23.34 -21.59 8.26
C ALA A 269 23.79 -20.27 8.90
N LEU A 270 22.92 -19.63 9.69
CA LEU A 270 23.22 -18.46 10.54
C LEU A 270 23.98 -18.83 11.80
#